data_13812ab919fef6740c8afe71743c25d9
#
_entry.id   13812ab919fef6740c8afe71743c25d9
#
_cell.length_a   1.000
_cell.length_b   1.000
_cell.length_c   1.000
_cell.angle_alpha   90.00
_cell.angle_beta   90.00
_cell.angle_gamma   90.00
#
_symmetry.space_group_name_H-M   'P 1'
#
loop_
_entity.id
_entity.type
_entity.pdbx_description
1 polymer ?
#
loop_
_entity_poly.entity_id
_entity_poly.type
_entity_poly.pdbx_seq_one_letter_code
_entity_poly.pdbx_strand_id
1 'polypeptide(L)'
;MNLLDIRAQIEEEITWRSDEIRFLKNQLSIMQKDTDKEKYRKSLIVMLYSHYEGFCKTVFQIYINEINKENLTRADANYYIATASLDEAFKYYENRDKKNTYFKNPLPHDEKLHKFSRQVDFLQLVDDIWSQKLVIPEKIVDTEANLKPIVLRKLLFRLGFNHTCFASYEGLIDQLLNKRNNVAHGSHKEGIKEKDYEKIETATFKVMDELKKLIMDALSKKLYLKQTN
;
A
#
# COMPACT_ATOMS: atom_id res chain seq x y z
N MET A 1 16.05 12.92 8.64
CA MET A 1 14.93 13.03 7.66
C MET A 1 14.87 14.44 7.10
N ASN A 2 14.91 14.61 5.79
CA ASN A 2 14.72 15.91 5.11
C ASN A 2 13.32 15.96 4.48
N LEU A 3 12.40 16.68 5.12
CA LEU A 3 10.99 16.76 4.67
C LEU A 3 10.82 17.48 3.32
N LEU A 4 11.73 18.39 2.96
CA LEU A 4 11.68 19.09 1.67
C LEU A 4 12.01 18.13 0.53
N ASP A 5 13.04 17.29 0.68
CA ASP A 5 13.43 16.31 -0.33
C ASP A 5 12.35 15.24 -0.50
N ILE A 6 11.77 14.77 0.61
CA ILE A 6 10.66 13.79 0.58
C ILE A 6 9.45 14.38 -0.16
N ARG A 7 9.11 15.63 0.17
CA ARG A 7 8.02 16.34 -0.52
C ARG A 7 8.30 16.44 -2.03
N ALA A 8 9.50 16.86 -2.40
CA ALA A 8 9.90 16.97 -3.81
C ALA A 8 9.78 15.62 -4.52
N GLN A 9 10.24 14.54 -3.90
CA GLN A 9 10.13 13.19 -4.45
C GLN A 9 8.67 12.76 -4.67
N ILE A 10 7.78 13.00 -3.71
CA ILE A 10 6.36 12.65 -3.84
C ILE A 10 5.65 13.54 -4.88
N GLU A 11 6.00 14.83 -4.95
CA GLU A 11 5.48 15.76 -5.97
C GLU A 11 5.91 15.34 -7.38
N GLU A 12 7.15 14.91 -7.56
CA GLU A 12 7.64 14.37 -8.83
C GLU A 12 6.80 13.15 -9.26
N GLU A 13 6.50 12.25 -8.31
CA GLU A 13 5.67 11.06 -8.56
C GLU A 13 4.24 11.40 -9.00
N ILE A 14 3.63 12.47 -8.49
CA ILE A 14 2.34 12.96 -8.96
C ILE A 14 2.45 13.65 -10.32
N THR A 15 3.46 14.49 -10.48
CA THR A 15 3.59 15.37 -11.63
C THR A 15 3.73 14.58 -12.92
N TRP A 16 4.70 13.65 -12.99
CA TRP A 16 4.92 12.90 -14.21
C TRP A 16 3.70 12.03 -14.58
N ARG A 17 2.98 11.46 -13.61
CA ARG A 17 1.75 10.69 -13.87
C ARG A 17 0.62 11.57 -14.38
N SER A 18 0.48 12.75 -13.79
CA SER A 18 -0.51 13.74 -14.22
C SER A 18 -0.24 14.23 -15.63
N ASP A 19 1.05 14.47 -15.95
CA ASP A 19 1.49 14.91 -17.27
C ASP A 19 1.24 13.84 -18.33
N GLU A 20 1.51 12.58 -18.01
CA GLU A 20 1.24 11.48 -18.93
C GLU A 20 -0.27 11.30 -19.21
N ILE A 21 -1.12 11.33 -18.17
CA ILE A 21 -2.57 11.32 -18.37
C ILE A 21 -3.03 12.52 -19.19
N ARG A 22 -2.52 13.71 -18.94
CA ARG A 22 -2.83 14.92 -19.69
C ARG A 22 -2.42 14.79 -21.15
N PHE A 23 -1.21 14.29 -21.40
CA PHE A 23 -0.71 14.03 -22.76
C PHE A 23 -1.63 13.08 -23.53
N LEU A 24 -2.01 11.98 -22.92
CA LEU A 24 -2.91 11.00 -23.51
C LEU A 24 -4.32 11.58 -23.71
N LYS A 25 -4.85 12.34 -22.76
CA LYS A 25 -6.16 13.00 -22.92
C LYS A 25 -6.21 13.97 -24.07
N ASN A 26 -5.12 14.68 -24.36
CA ASN A 26 -5.06 15.62 -25.48
C ASN A 26 -5.34 14.94 -26.82
N GLN A 27 -5.11 13.63 -26.96
CA GLN A 27 -5.46 12.88 -28.16
C GLN A 27 -6.96 12.82 -28.44
N LEU A 28 -7.82 13.00 -27.40
CA LEU A 28 -9.26 13.06 -27.57
C LEU A 28 -9.72 14.24 -28.43
N SER A 29 -8.98 15.35 -28.41
CA SER A 29 -9.31 16.55 -29.18
C SER A 29 -9.18 16.35 -30.70
N ILE A 30 -8.32 15.42 -31.14
CA ILE A 30 -8.07 15.11 -32.55
C ILE A 30 -9.15 14.17 -33.12
N MET A 31 -9.84 13.44 -32.26
CA MET A 31 -10.83 12.45 -32.67
C MET A 31 -12.15 13.11 -33.05
N GLN A 32 -12.66 12.79 -34.24
CA GLN A 32 -13.90 13.39 -34.76
C GLN A 32 -15.17 12.72 -34.20
N LYS A 33 -15.12 11.40 -33.99
CA LYS A 33 -16.29 10.62 -33.60
C LYS A 33 -16.33 10.40 -32.10
N ASP A 34 -17.48 10.66 -31.47
CA ASP A 34 -17.65 10.42 -30.03
C ASP A 34 -17.49 8.92 -29.66
N THR A 35 -17.91 8.03 -30.56
CA THR A 35 -17.69 6.59 -30.38
C THR A 35 -16.22 6.20 -30.29
N ASP A 36 -15.34 6.90 -31.00
CA ASP A 36 -13.90 6.63 -30.96
C ASP A 36 -13.27 7.24 -29.70
N LYS A 37 -13.73 8.43 -29.27
CA LYS A 37 -13.38 9.01 -27.97
C LYS A 37 -13.77 8.09 -26.80
N GLU A 38 -14.99 7.53 -26.84
CA GLU A 38 -15.47 6.59 -25.82
C GLU A 38 -14.60 5.32 -25.75
N LYS A 39 -14.22 4.77 -26.92
CA LYS A 39 -13.29 3.62 -27.00
C LYS A 39 -11.91 3.99 -26.45
N TYR A 40 -11.39 5.16 -26.80
CA TYR A 40 -10.08 5.61 -26.36
C TYR A 40 -10.01 5.81 -24.83
N ARG A 41 -11.11 6.27 -24.21
CA ARG A 41 -11.19 6.39 -22.74
C ARG A 41 -11.00 5.05 -22.01
N LYS A 42 -11.20 3.90 -22.67
CA LYS A 42 -10.84 2.60 -22.10
C LYS A 42 -9.33 2.51 -21.81
N SER A 43 -8.50 2.96 -22.75
CA SER A 43 -7.05 3.00 -22.55
C SER A 43 -6.66 3.96 -21.44
N LEU A 44 -7.31 5.12 -21.37
CA LEU A 44 -7.11 6.09 -20.28
C LEU A 44 -7.46 5.51 -18.91
N ILE A 45 -8.52 4.71 -18.80
CA ILE A 45 -8.89 4.02 -17.52
C ILE A 45 -7.80 3.04 -17.09
N VAL A 46 -7.24 2.27 -18.02
CA VAL A 46 -6.17 1.32 -17.72
C VAL A 46 -4.92 2.06 -17.22
N MET A 47 -4.54 3.14 -17.91
CA MET A 47 -3.41 3.97 -17.50
C MET A 47 -3.65 4.65 -16.16
N LEU A 48 -4.82 5.24 -15.96
CA LEU A 48 -5.20 5.89 -14.71
C LEU A 48 -5.11 4.94 -13.52
N TYR A 49 -5.58 3.69 -13.68
CA TYR A 49 -5.46 2.68 -12.64
C TYR A 49 -3.99 2.33 -12.34
N SER A 50 -3.17 2.15 -13.38
CA SER A 50 -1.74 1.85 -13.22
C SER A 50 -1.03 2.96 -12.46
N HIS A 51 -1.35 4.22 -12.75
CA HIS A 51 -0.81 5.37 -12.03
C HIS A 51 -1.28 5.43 -10.58
N TYR A 52 -2.56 5.18 -10.32
CA TYR A 52 -3.09 5.12 -8.97
C TYR A 52 -2.41 4.07 -8.11
N GLU A 53 -2.35 2.83 -8.59
CA GLU A 53 -1.72 1.73 -7.85
C GLU A 53 -0.23 1.96 -7.66
N GLY A 54 0.48 2.35 -8.73
CA GLY A 54 1.91 2.64 -8.70
C GLY A 54 2.24 3.78 -7.74
N PHE A 55 1.50 4.88 -7.78
CA PHE A 55 1.68 6.01 -6.87
C PHE A 55 1.49 5.60 -5.41
N CYS A 56 0.38 4.95 -5.08
CA CYS A 56 0.12 4.53 -3.70
C CYS A 56 1.23 3.62 -3.17
N LYS A 57 1.66 2.65 -3.98
CA LYS A 57 2.78 1.78 -3.61
C LYS A 57 4.06 2.56 -3.34
N THR A 58 4.46 3.44 -4.26
CA THR A 58 5.69 4.24 -4.14
C THR A 58 5.65 5.14 -2.90
N VAL A 59 4.53 5.81 -2.63
CA VAL A 59 4.42 6.73 -1.48
C VAL A 59 4.48 6.00 -0.15
N PHE A 60 3.85 4.82 -0.02
CA PHE A 60 4.01 3.99 1.17
C PHE A 60 5.43 3.45 1.31
N GLN A 61 6.11 3.10 0.23
CA GLN A 61 7.53 2.70 0.27
C GLN A 61 8.44 3.86 0.72
N ILE A 62 8.20 5.08 0.22
CA ILE A 62 8.90 6.28 0.70
C ILE A 62 8.71 6.41 2.22
N TYR A 63 7.47 6.29 2.71
CA TYR A 63 7.17 6.40 4.13
C TYR A 63 7.96 5.42 4.99
N ILE A 64 7.93 4.12 4.67
CA ILE A 64 8.65 3.11 5.45
C ILE A 64 10.17 3.26 5.34
N ASN A 65 10.68 3.65 4.15
CA ASN A 65 12.11 3.85 3.95
C ASN A 65 12.63 5.03 4.76
N GLU A 66 11.87 6.12 4.87
CA GLU A 66 12.26 7.25 5.69
C GLU A 66 12.26 6.92 7.19
N ILE A 67 11.30 6.12 7.67
CA ILE A 67 11.33 5.62 9.04
C ILE A 67 12.55 4.73 9.29
N ASN A 68 12.87 3.83 8.36
CA ASN A 68 14.02 2.93 8.48
C ASN A 68 15.37 3.68 8.55
N LYS A 69 15.46 4.88 7.97
CA LYS A 69 16.66 5.75 8.03
C LYS A 69 16.86 6.42 9.40
N GLU A 70 15.82 6.52 10.23
CA GLU A 70 15.89 7.21 11.55
C GLU A 70 16.67 6.40 12.61
N ASN A 71 17.09 5.17 12.32
CA ASN A 71 17.83 4.31 13.25
C ASN A 71 17.14 4.09 14.61
N LEU A 72 15.82 4.00 14.61
CA LEU A 72 14.99 3.77 15.79
C LEU A 72 15.13 2.34 16.31
N THR A 73 14.81 2.13 17.59
CA THR A 73 14.49 0.83 18.15
C THR A 73 12.98 0.56 18.05
N ARG A 74 12.56 -0.70 18.23
CA ARG A 74 11.12 -1.00 18.27
C ARG A 74 10.40 -0.36 19.47
N ALA A 75 11.14 -0.09 20.55
CA ALA A 75 10.59 0.60 21.73
C ALA A 75 10.18 2.06 21.42
N ASP A 76 10.82 2.69 20.45
CA ASP A 76 10.54 4.06 20.04
C ASP A 76 9.29 4.17 19.17
N ALA A 77 8.93 3.10 18.45
CA ALA A 77 7.84 3.08 17.47
C ALA A 77 6.48 2.82 18.11
N ASN A 78 5.43 3.33 17.49
CA ASN A 78 4.07 2.93 17.84
C ASN A 78 3.84 1.43 17.54
N TYR A 79 2.80 0.84 18.13
CA TYR A 79 2.56 -0.61 18.02
C TYR A 79 2.32 -1.10 16.59
N TYR A 80 1.75 -0.30 15.70
CA TYR A 80 1.53 -0.69 14.30
C TYR A 80 2.85 -0.82 13.55
N ILE A 81 3.71 0.19 13.69
CA ILE A 81 5.04 0.22 13.05
C ILE A 81 5.96 -0.86 13.66
N ALA A 82 5.95 -1.03 14.99
CA ALA A 82 6.67 -2.12 15.64
C ALA A 82 6.20 -3.48 15.13
N THR A 83 4.87 -3.71 15.03
CA THR A 83 4.29 -4.94 14.50
C THR A 83 4.69 -5.17 13.03
N ALA A 84 4.65 -4.14 12.19
CA ALA A 84 5.09 -4.23 10.80
C ALA A 84 6.56 -4.66 10.68
N SER A 85 7.42 -4.22 11.62
CA SER A 85 8.84 -4.63 11.66
C SER A 85 9.06 -6.08 12.12
N LEU A 86 8.05 -6.73 12.68
CA LEU A 86 8.08 -8.10 13.20
C LEU A 86 7.41 -9.12 12.28
N ASP A 87 7.06 -8.75 11.07
CA ASP A 87 6.37 -9.63 10.11
C ASP A 87 7.04 -10.99 9.93
N GLU A 88 8.37 -11.06 9.88
CA GLU A 88 9.10 -12.32 9.79
C GLU A 88 9.01 -13.16 11.07
N ALA A 89 9.06 -12.50 12.24
CA ALA A 89 8.96 -13.20 13.54
C ALA A 89 7.57 -13.82 13.70
N PHE A 90 6.52 -13.10 13.31
CA PHE A 90 5.17 -13.64 13.34
C PHE A 90 4.97 -14.75 12.32
N LYS A 91 5.48 -14.62 11.09
CA LYS A 91 5.45 -15.70 10.10
C LYS A 91 6.16 -16.95 10.57
N TYR A 92 7.31 -16.79 11.25
CA TYR A 92 8.01 -17.93 11.85
C TYR A 92 7.15 -18.61 12.92
N TYR A 93 6.54 -17.84 13.81
CA TYR A 93 5.67 -18.36 14.86
C TYR A 93 4.44 -19.09 14.29
N GLU A 94 3.83 -18.54 13.24
CA GLU A 94 2.64 -19.08 12.58
C GLU A 94 2.95 -20.30 11.69
N ASN A 95 4.19 -20.51 11.29
CA ASN A 95 4.58 -21.58 10.40
C ASN A 95 4.42 -22.96 11.10
N ARG A 96 3.32 -23.67 10.78
CA ARG A 96 2.99 -24.98 11.35
C ARG A 96 3.98 -26.07 10.96
N ASP A 97 4.68 -25.92 9.84
CA ASP A 97 5.67 -26.90 9.35
C ASP A 97 6.99 -26.80 10.10
N LYS A 98 7.20 -25.71 10.85
CA LYS A 98 8.40 -25.53 11.65
C LYS A 98 8.40 -26.44 12.85
N LYS A 99 9.31 -27.40 12.84
CA LYS A 99 9.47 -28.43 13.87
C LYS A 99 10.66 -28.14 14.76
N ASN A 100 10.54 -28.49 16.04
CA ASN A 100 11.66 -28.43 16.98
C ASN A 100 12.83 -29.28 16.50
N THR A 101 14.06 -28.80 16.62
CA THR A 101 15.27 -29.46 16.11
C THR A 101 15.54 -30.83 16.71
N TYR A 102 15.24 -31.00 18.01
CA TYR A 102 15.46 -32.27 18.73
C TYR A 102 14.35 -33.29 18.45
N PHE A 103 13.11 -32.84 18.31
CA PHE A 103 11.94 -33.70 18.22
C PHE A 103 11.44 -33.94 16.78
N LYS A 104 12.02 -33.26 15.78
CA LYS A 104 11.58 -33.39 14.37
C LYS A 104 11.65 -34.82 13.82
N ASN A 105 12.60 -35.62 14.32
CA ASN A 105 12.78 -37.00 13.88
C ASN A 105 12.05 -38.01 14.78
N PRO A 106 12.19 -37.97 16.16
CA PRO A 106 11.53 -38.94 17.02
C PRO A 106 10.03 -38.72 17.16
N LEU A 107 9.54 -37.48 17.04
CA LEU A 107 8.12 -37.12 17.18
C LEU A 107 7.66 -36.18 16.05
N PRO A 108 7.77 -36.57 14.78
CA PRO A 108 7.56 -35.66 13.65
C PRO A 108 6.12 -35.16 13.49
N HIS A 109 5.13 -35.82 14.10
CA HIS A 109 3.70 -35.50 14.01
C HIS A 109 3.12 -34.94 15.30
N ASP A 110 3.95 -34.67 16.32
CA ASP A 110 3.45 -34.05 17.56
C ASP A 110 3.30 -32.54 17.37
N GLU A 111 2.16 -32.13 16.81
CA GLU A 111 1.82 -30.72 16.55
C GLU A 111 1.85 -29.88 17.83
N LYS A 112 1.41 -30.43 18.97
CA LYS A 112 1.36 -29.68 20.24
C LYS A 112 2.77 -29.37 20.74
N LEU A 113 3.67 -30.34 20.69
CA LEU A 113 5.08 -30.17 21.07
C LEU A 113 5.78 -29.15 20.16
N HIS A 114 5.60 -29.25 18.84
CA HIS A 114 6.21 -28.33 17.91
C HIS A 114 5.62 -26.91 18.03
N LYS A 115 4.32 -26.78 18.32
CA LYS A 115 3.69 -25.49 18.64
C LYS A 115 4.29 -24.90 19.92
N PHE A 116 4.42 -25.67 20.97
CA PHE A 116 5.02 -25.24 22.24
C PHE A 116 6.46 -24.76 22.04
N SER A 117 7.26 -25.47 21.24
CA SER A 117 8.61 -25.04 20.89
C SER A 117 8.63 -23.64 20.22
N ARG A 118 7.77 -23.40 19.23
CA ARG A 118 7.65 -22.07 18.60
C ARG A 118 7.22 -20.98 19.60
N GLN A 119 6.42 -21.33 20.59
CA GLN A 119 6.03 -20.39 21.66
C GLN A 119 7.24 -20.04 22.55
N VAL A 120 8.08 -21.02 22.88
CA VAL A 120 9.32 -20.79 23.63
C VAL A 120 10.27 -19.89 22.81
N ASP A 121 10.50 -20.23 21.54
CA ASP A 121 11.35 -19.43 20.64
C ASP A 121 10.86 -17.97 20.55
N PHE A 122 9.53 -17.77 20.48
CA PHE A 122 8.94 -16.45 20.46
C PHE A 122 9.15 -15.68 21.77
N LEU A 123 8.97 -16.31 22.93
CA LEU A 123 9.20 -15.68 24.23
C LEU A 123 10.66 -15.30 24.44
N GLN A 124 11.60 -16.14 24.01
CA GLN A 124 13.02 -15.81 24.04
C GLN A 124 13.34 -14.59 23.14
N LEU A 125 12.65 -14.47 22.00
CA LEU A 125 12.78 -13.29 21.14
C LEU A 125 12.24 -12.03 21.80
N VAL A 126 11.14 -12.13 22.58
CA VAL A 126 10.45 -10.98 23.19
C VAL A 126 11.33 -10.24 24.18
N ASP A 127 12.23 -10.90 24.88
CA ASP A 127 13.10 -10.28 25.89
C ASP A 127 13.97 -9.15 25.28
N ASP A 128 14.45 -9.35 24.04
CA ASP A 128 15.29 -8.36 23.35
C ASP A 128 14.59 -7.57 22.25
N ILE A 129 13.34 -7.92 21.94
CA ILE A 129 12.64 -7.45 20.73
C ILE A 129 12.52 -5.92 20.68
N TRP A 130 12.28 -5.30 21.84
CA TRP A 130 12.08 -3.86 21.95
C TRP A 130 13.35 -3.05 21.78
N SER A 131 14.50 -3.60 22.22
CA SER A 131 15.81 -2.95 22.11
C SER A 131 16.42 -3.07 20.71
N GLN A 132 15.94 -4.03 19.91
CA GLN A 132 16.44 -4.24 18.55
C GLN A 132 16.05 -3.11 17.61
N LYS A 133 16.94 -2.89 16.60
CA LYS A 133 16.70 -1.90 15.54
C LYS A 133 15.39 -2.16 14.82
N LEU A 134 14.63 -1.10 14.63
CA LEU A 134 13.43 -1.08 13.81
C LEU A 134 13.80 -1.16 12.32
N VAL A 135 13.31 -2.17 11.62
CA VAL A 135 13.41 -2.30 10.16
C VAL A 135 12.07 -2.81 9.64
N ILE A 136 11.37 -1.97 8.90
CA ILE A 136 10.08 -2.33 8.26
C ILE A 136 10.41 -2.93 6.89
N PRO A 137 10.03 -4.18 6.61
CA PRO A 137 10.32 -4.80 5.31
C PRO A 137 9.40 -4.21 4.22
N GLU A 138 9.94 -4.04 3.01
CA GLU A 138 9.20 -3.45 1.86
C GLU A 138 7.93 -4.23 1.50
N LYS A 139 7.91 -5.55 1.74
CA LYS A 139 6.74 -6.42 1.49
C LYS A 139 5.51 -6.10 2.35
N ILE A 140 5.63 -5.24 3.37
CA ILE A 140 4.48 -4.72 4.12
C ILE A 140 3.57 -3.90 3.18
N VAL A 141 4.16 -3.26 2.15
CA VAL A 141 3.44 -2.54 1.10
C VAL A 141 3.05 -3.51 -0.01
N ASP A 142 2.01 -4.30 0.25
CA ASP A 142 1.47 -5.29 -0.69
C ASP A 142 0.10 -4.80 -1.23
N THR A 143 0.02 -4.58 -2.53
CA THR A 143 -1.22 -4.18 -3.23
C THR A 143 -2.10 -5.37 -3.62
N GLU A 144 -1.71 -6.60 -3.24
CA GLU A 144 -2.46 -7.85 -3.52
C GLU A 144 -2.82 -8.00 -5.01
N ALA A 145 -1.89 -7.59 -5.90
CA ALA A 145 -2.04 -7.55 -7.37
C ALA A 145 -3.15 -6.61 -7.89
N ASN A 146 -3.98 -6.06 -7.00
CA ASN A 146 -5.01 -5.07 -7.33
C ASN A 146 -5.31 -4.20 -6.12
N LEU A 147 -4.99 -2.91 -6.21
CA LEU A 147 -5.24 -1.96 -5.12
C LEU A 147 -6.74 -1.58 -5.05
N LYS A 148 -7.54 -2.51 -4.51
CA LYS A 148 -8.95 -2.28 -4.17
C LYS A 148 -9.05 -1.32 -2.97
N PRO A 149 -10.19 -0.65 -2.75
CA PRO A 149 -10.41 0.15 -1.54
C PRO A 149 -10.11 -0.61 -0.24
N ILE A 150 -10.55 -1.86 -0.15
CA ILE A 150 -10.26 -2.70 1.03
C ILE A 150 -8.75 -3.00 1.20
N VAL A 151 -8.00 -3.12 0.11
CA VAL A 151 -6.55 -3.33 0.18
C VAL A 151 -5.85 -2.05 0.63
N LEU A 152 -6.29 -0.88 0.15
CA LEU A 152 -5.81 0.41 0.64
C LEU A 152 -6.10 0.57 2.14
N ARG A 153 -7.30 0.20 2.62
CA ARG A 153 -7.60 0.18 4.07
C ARG A 153 -6.65 -0.72 4.86
N LYS A 154 -6.31 -1.90 4.35
CA LYS A 154 -5.34 -2.80 4.99
C LYS A 154 -3.96 -2.17 5.11
N LEU A 155 -3.47 -1.51 4.04
CA LEU A 155 -2.19 -0.82 4.04
C LEU A 155 -2.17 0.31 5.08
N LEU A 156 -3.20 1.14 5.08
CA LEU A 156 -3.36 2.22 6.06
C LEU A 156 -3.36 1.67 7.49
N PHE A 157 -4.14 0.64 7.76
CA PHE A 157 -4.21 0.01 9.09
C PHE A 157 -2.85 -0.56 9.52
N ARG A 158 -2.17 -1.32 8.64
CA ARG A 158 -0.85 -1.89 8.95
C ARG A 158 0.21 -0.84 9.31
N LEU A 159 0.08 0.36 8.76
CA LEU A 159 1.00 1.47 9.00
C LEU A 159 0.49 2.47 10.07
N GLY A 160 -0.60 2.14 10.77
CA GLY A 160 -1.11 2.93 11.88
C GLY A 160 -1.92 4.17 11.50
N PHE A 161 -2.41 4.24 10.26
CA PHE A 161 -3.28 5.31 9.79
C PHE A 161 -4.77 5.01 10.06
N ASN A 162 -5.58 6.06 10.04
CA ASN A 162 -7.02 5.88 9.98
C ASN A 162 -7.41 5.21 8.66
N HIS A 163 -7.80 3.95 8.73
CA HIS A 163 -8.11 3.12 7.56
C HIS A 163 -9.39 3.52 6.82
N THR A 164 -10.20 4.43 7.37
CA THR A 164 -11.45 4.92 6.75
C THR A 164 -11.32 6.31 6.13
N CYS A 165 -10.13 6.92 6.14
CA CYS A 165 -9.93 8.30 5.68
C CYS A 165 -10.30 8.52 4.19
N PHE A 166 -10.31 7.47 3.37
CA PHE A 166 -10.69 7.52 1.95
C PHE A 166 -12.09 6.96 1.65
N ALA A 167 -12.92 6.72 2.68
CA ALA A 167 -14.25 6.09 2.51
C ALA A 167 -15.15 6.79 1.48
N SER A 168 -15.07 8.12 1.36
CA SER A 168 -15.85 8.90 0.40
C SER A 168 -15.50 8.64 -1.07
N TYR A 169 -14.30 8.10 -1.35
CA TYR A 169 -13.82 7.84 -2.71
C TYR A 169 -13.95 6.37 -3.13
N GLU A 170 -14.24 5.47 -2.21
CA GLU A 170 -14.19 4.01 -2.45
C GLU A 170 -15.06 3.57 -3.61
N GLY A 171 -16.30 4.11 -3.71
CA GLY A 171 -17.20 3.76 -4.80
C GLY A 171 -16.66 4.14 -6.19
N LEU A 172 -15.89 5.23 -6.30
CA LEU A 172 -15.27 5.66 -7.57
C LEU A 172 -14.01 4.89 -7.87
N ILE A 173 -13.23 4.53 -6.86
CA ILE A 173 -12.04 3.66 -7.01
C ILE A 173 -12.47 2.23 -7.39
N ASP A 174 -13.54 1.69 -6.83
CA ASP A 174 -14.12 0.41 -7.26
C ASP A 174 -14.60 0.46 -8.72
N GLN A 175 -15.21 1.57 -9.14
CA GLN A 175 -15.57 1.76 -10.55
C GLN A 175 -14.34 1.80 -11.46
N LEU A 176 -13.26 2.49 -11.06
CA LEU A 176 -11.99 2.51 -11.79
C LEU A 176 -11.46 1.09 -11.98
N LEU A 177 -11.36 0.33 -10.89
CA LEU A 177 -10.85 -1.05 -10.90
C LEU A 177 -11.72 -1.96 -11.77
N ASN A 178 -13.06 -1.90 -11.60
CA ASN A 178 -13.98 -2.74 -12.36
C ASN A 178 -13.92 -2.43 -13.86
N LYS A 179 -13.87 -1.14 -14.24
CA LYS A 179 -13.70 -0.76 -15.65
C LYS A 179 -12.36 -1.24 -16.20
N ARG A 180 -11.27 -1.07 -15.46
CA ARG A 180 -9.93 -1.57 -15.87
C ARG A 180 -9.94 -3.09 -16.05
N ASN A 181 -10.49 -3.83 -15.12
CA ASN A 181 -10.56 -5.29 -15.22
C ASN A 181 -11.39 -5.72 -16.43
N ASN A 182 -12.54 -5.11 -16.65
CA ASN A 182 -13.39 -5.43 -17.80
C ASN A 182 -12.70 -5.12 -19.14
N VAL A 183 -11.91 -4.05 -19.21
CA VAL A 183 -11.10 -3.74 -20.40
C VAL A 183 -9.97 -4.75 -20.57
N ALA A 184 -9.23 -5.06 -19.52
CA ALA A 184 -8.10 -5.98 -19.55
C ALA A 184 -8.51 -7.42 -19.93
N HIS A 185 -9.70 -7.86 -19.49
CA HIS A 185 -10.25 -9.18 -19.82
C HIS A 185 -11.07 -9.21 -21.11
N GLY A 186 -11.17 -8.08 -21.85
CA GLY A 186 -11.90 -8.00 -23.12
C GLY A 186 -13.42 -8.14 -23.00
N SER A 187 -13.97 -8.07 -21.80
CA SER A 187 -15.41 -8.22 -21.54
C SER A 187 -16.24 -6.95 -21.77
N HIS A 188 -15.60 -5.79 -21.87
CA HIS A 188 -16.26 -4.49 -22.02
C HIS A 188 -16.31 -4.06 -23.49
N LYS A 189 -17.44 -4.29 -24.18
CA LYS A 189 -17.63 -3.87 -25.57
C LYS A 189 -17.90 -2.37 -25.70
N GLU A 190 -18.68 -1.82 -24.78
CA GLU A 190 -19.09 -0.41 -24.79
C GLU A 190 -17.91 0.53 -24.50
N GLY A 191 -18.05 1.76 -25.00
CA GLY A 191 -17.10 2.84 -24.68
C GLY A 191 -17.36 3.43 -23.29
N ILE A 192 -16.49 4.34 -22.86
CA ILE A 192 -16.62 5.05 -21.58
C ILE A 192 -17.02 6.49 -21.86
N LYS A 193 -18.18 6.89 -21.29
CA LYS A 193 -18.70 8.25 -21.43
C LYS A 193 -17.79 9.24 -20.72
N GLU A 194 -17.68 10.46 -21.26
CA GLU A 194 -16.84 11.52 -20.74
C GLU A 194 -17.10 11.81 -19.26
N LYS A 195 -18.37 12.08 -18.93
CA LYS A 195 -18.79 12.38 -17.56
C LYS A 195 -18.40 11.31 -16.53
N ASP A 196 -18.42 10.02 -16.93
CA ASP A 196 -18.04 8.92 -16.04
C ASP A 196 -16.52 8.87 -15.88
N TYR A 197 -15.78 9.07 -16.97
CA TYR A 197 -14.32 9.14 -16.93
C TYR A 197 -13.84 10.29 -16.03
N GLU A 198 -14.37 11.50 -16.22
CA GLU A 198 -13.97 12.69 -15.46
C GLU A 198 -14.22 12.56 -13.95
N LYS A 199 -15.33 11.94 -13.56
CA LYS A 199 -15.60 11.68 -12.13
C LYS A 199 -14.56 10.73 -11.52
N ILE A 200 -14.24 9.66 -12.22
CA ILE A 200 -13.27 8.66 -11.77
C ILE A 200 -11.88 9.29 -11.74
N GLU A 201 -11.46 10.00 -12.77
CA GLU A 201 -10.18 10.70 -12.84
C GLU A 201 -10.02 11.69 -11.68
N THR A 202 -11.03 12.54 -11.46
CA THR A 202 -11.02 13.54 -10.39
C THR A 202 -10.90 12.88 -9.01
N ALA A 203 -11.63 11.80 -8.75
CA ALA A 203 -11.56 11.08 -7.50
C ALA A 203 -10.19 10.42 -7.31
N THR A 204 -9.63 9.85 -8.36
CA THR A 204 -8.33 9.19 -8.35
C THR A 204 -7.21 10.16 -7.97
N PHE A 205 -7.14 11.31 -8.62
CA PHE A 205 -6.12 12.32 -8.29
C PHE A 205 -6.34 12.94 -6.90
N LYS A 206 -7.59 13.07 -6.44
CA LYS A 206 -7.88 13.50 -5.06
C LYS A 206 -7.33 12.51 -4.04
N VAL A 207 -7.55 11.20 -4.23
CA VAL A 207 -6.99 10.18 -3.34
C VAL A 207 -5.46 10.26 -3.32
N MET A 208 -4.81 10.42 -4.47
CA MET A 208 -3.36 10.56 -4.55
C MET A 208 -2.86 11.81 -3.80
N ASP A 209 -3.51 12.96 -3.98
CA ASP A 209 -3.13 14.20 -3.29
C ASP A 209 -3.38 14.13 -1.76
N GLU A 210 -4.49 13.54 -1.34
CA GLU A 210 -4.77 13.34 0.08
C GLU A 210 -3.83 12.33 0.72
N LEU A 211 -3.45 11.25 0.02
CA LEU A 211 -2.45 10.30 0.50
C LEU A 211 -1.08 10.98 0.68
N LYS A 212 -0.65 11.82 -0.29
CA LYS A 212 0.54 12.65 -0.13
C LYS A 212 0.49 13.47 1.15
N LYS A 213 -0.62 14.20 1.37
CA LYS A 213 -0.79 15.04 2.58
C LYS A 213 -0.74 14.20 3.85
N LEU A 214 -1.39 13.04 3.88
CA LEU A 214 -1.41 12.12 5.01
C LEU A 214 0.01 11.65 5.36
N ILE A 215 0.78 11.23 4.38
CA ILE A 215 2.16 10.75 4.58
C ILE A 215 3.07 11.89 5.05
N MET A 216 2.99 13.07 4.42
CA MET A 216 3.79 14.23 4.81
C MET A 216 3.46 14.70 6.24
N ASP A 217 2.18 14.71 6.61
CA ASP A 217 1.74 15.04 7.98
C ASP A 217 2.28 14.02 8.99
N ALA A 218 2.18 12.74 8.69
CA ALA A 218 2.68 11.67 9.55
C ALA A 218 4.21 11.73 9.75
N LEU A 219 4.97 12.00 8.70
CA LEU A 219 6.43 12.17 8.80
C LEU A 219 6.80 13.45 9.58
N SER A 220 6.12 14.56 9.30
CA SER A 220 6.35 15.84 9.97
C SER A 220 6.07 15.80 11.47
N LYS A 221 4.96 15.16 11.86
CA LYS A 221 4.54 15.00 13.26
C LYS A 221 5.12 13.76 13.94
N LYS A 222 5.91 12.98 13.22
CA LYS A 222 6.49 11.71 13.69
C LYS A 222 5.43 10.76 14.28
N LEU A 223 4.27 10.63 13.62
CA LEU A 223 3.17 9.80 14.12
C LEU A 223 3.50 8.29 14.17
N TYR A 224 4.60 7.88 13.56
CA TYR A 224 5.15 6.54 13.66
C TYR A 224 5.82 6.24 15.01
N LEU A 225 6.11 7.25 15.82
CA LEU A 225 6.67 7.08 17.15
C LEU A 225 5.58 6.75 18.19
N LYS A 226 6.01 6.14 19.27
CA LYS A 226 5.18 5.92 20.45
C LYS A 226 4.86 7.29 21.07
N GLN A 227 3.58 7.61 21.18
CA GLN A 227 3.16 8.82 21.88
C GLN A 227 3.41 8.61 23.38
N THR A 228 4.20 9.47 23.98
CA THR A 228 4.29 9.59 25.44
C THR A 228 3.04 10.33 25.92
N ASN A 229 2.21 9.63 26.71
CA ASN A 229 1.10 10.26 27.43
C ASN A 229 1.63 11.28 28.44
#